data_735c6e99f5bb6456475a743986730f68
#
_entry.id   735c6e99f5bb6456475a743986730f68
#
_cell.length_a   1.000
_cell.length_b   1.000
_cell.length_c   1.000
_cell.angle_alpha   90.00
_cell.angle_beta   90.00
_cell.angle_gamma   90.00
#
_symmetry.space_group_name_H-M   'P 1'
#
loop_
_entity.id
_entity.type
_entity.pdbx_description
1 polymer ?
#
loop_
_entity_poly.entity_id
_entity_poly.type
_entity_poly.pdbx_seq_one_letter_code
_entity_poly.pdbx_strand_id
1 'polypeptide(L)'
;AVVDRPMAARPLHEMWRRTDHPLVDRWIGRHDVVWGPNFVSPPTRAAELMTVHDLTAVNFPELANEFTLAFPGMIRRALRRGAWVHTVSEFVRDEVIEHFGADPDRVVAVHLGVRSAPPGRPDRGAALAGGNRYVLALGTVEPRKDLPTLVRAFDRLADRDRDLRLVVAGADGWGADALGAAVAASPQRARIVRLGRVDDRDRAALLAGAAAYAFPSIYEGFGLPPIEAMSAGVPVVATRAGALPEVCGDGADLVPVGDAEALAAALHRIVDDDGHRSDLVERGKRVAAAYDWDVTADRLADLLVRVAGTRG
;
A
#
# COMPACT_ATOMS: atom_id res chain seq x y z
N ALA A 1 19.60 -20.91 4.44
CA ALA A 1 20.64 -20.75 3.40
C ALA A 1 20.00 -20.11 2.16
N VAL A 2 20.61 -19.07 1.63
CA VAL A 2 20.22 -18.51 0.33
C VAL A 2 20.81 -19.43 -0.74
N VAL A 3 19.94 -20.00 -1.58
CA VAL A 3 20.36 -20.81 -2.73
C VAL A 3 20.27 -19.93 -3.97
N ASP A 4 21.41 -19.40 -4.40
CA ASP A 4 21.50 -18.67 -5.66
C ASP A 4 21.80 -19.68 -6.79
N ARG A 5 20.75 -20.08 -7.52
CA ARG A 5 20.88 -20.87 -8.73
C ARG A 5 20.42 -20.06 -9.93
N PRO A 6 21.16 -20.05 -11.05
CA PRO A 6 20.74 -19.35 -12.23
C PRO A 6 19.42 -19.90 -12.75
N MET A 7 18.35 -19.15 -12.52
CA MET A 7 17.03 -19.40 -13.09
C MET A 7 16.70 -18.31 -14.08
N ALA A 8 16.24 -18.68 -15.28
CA ALA A 8 15.74 -17.73 -16.24
C ALA A 8 14.35 -17.23 -15.78
N ALA A 9 14.31 -16.31 -14.81
CA ALA A 9 13.10 -15.92 -14.10
C ALA A 9 11.97 -15.45 -15.04
N ARG A 10 12.28 -14.56 -16.01
CA ARG A 10 11.26 -14.05 -16.94
C ARG A 10 10.64 -15.15 -17.83
N PRO A 11 11.39 -16.00 -18.53
CA PRO A 11 10.82 -17.13 -19.29
C PRO A 11 10.03 -18.10 -18.42
N LEU A 12 10.50 -18.42 -17.21
CA LEU A 12 9.79 -19.30 -16.29
C LEU A 12 8.46 -18.71 -15.83
N HIS A 13 8.46 -17.44 -15.49
CA HIS A 13 7.25 -16.70 -15.15
C HIS A 13 6.21 -16.76 -16.27
N GLU A 14 6.61 -16.53 -17.52
CA GLU A 14 5.72 -16.60 -18.67
C GLU A 14 5.18 -18.02 -18.89
N MET A 15 6.01 -19.04 -18.67
CA MET A 15 5.56 -20.44 -18.71
C MET A 15 4.55 -20.75 -17.60
N TRP A 16 4.82 -20.34 -16.35
CA TRP A 16 3.94 -20.60 -15.22
C TRP A 16 2.61 -19.82 -15.29
N ARG A 17 2.54 -18.74 -16.05
CA ARG A 17 1.28 -18.10 -16.39
C ARG A 17 0.34 -19.00 -17.20
N ARG A 18 0.89 -19.96 -17.96
CA ARG A 18 0.15 -20.78 -18.93
C ARG A 18 0.15 -22.27 -18.59
N THR A 19 1.18 -22.74 -17.90
CA THR A 19 1.41 -24.18 -17.61
C THR A 19 1.79 -24.40 -16.16
N ASP A 20 1.65 -25.66 -15.68
CA ASP A 20 2.13 -26.08 -14.36
C ASP A 20 3.49 -26.78 -14.45
N HIS A 21 4.27 -26.48 -15.49
CA HIS A 21 5.60 -27.01 -15.72
C HIS A 21 6.54 -25.91 -16.22
N PRO A 22 7.87 -26.06 -15.97
CA PRO A 22 8.49 -27.09 -15.13
C PRO A 22 8.25 -26.83 -13.65
N LEU A 23 8.29 -27.87 -12.81
CA LEU A 23 8.22 -27.72 -11.36
C LEU A 23 9.47 -27.02 -10.84
N VAL A 24 9.31 -26.12 -9.88
CA VAL A 24 10.44 -25.37 -9.27
C VAL A 24 11.39 -26.30 -8.50
N ASP A 25 10.91 -27.45 -8.03
CA ASP A 25 11.70 -28.50 -7.36
C ASP A 25 12.95 -28.89 -8.14
N ARG A 26 12.95 -28.74 -9.48
CA ARG A 26 14.11 -29.00 -10.33
C ARG A 26 15.34 -28.17 -9.97
N TRP A 27 15.11 -26.96 -9.46
CA TRP A 27 16.18 -26.02 -9.11
C TRP A 27 16.46 -25.97 -7.61
N ILE A 28 15.38 -26.04 -6.80
CA ILE A 28 15.51 -25.87 -5.36
C ILE A 28 15.58 -27.20 -4.58
N GLY A 29 15.26 -28.35 -5.23
CA GLY A 29 15.19 -29.64 -4.57
C GLY A 29 13.87 -29.88 -3.87
N ARG A 30 13.84 -30.81 -2.89
CA ARG A 30 12.64 -31.15 -2.12
C ARG A 30 12.53 -30.23 -0.91
N HIS A 31 11.35 -29.69 -0.70
CA HIS A 31 10.96 -28.83 0.42
C HIS A 31 9.58 -29.22 0.92
N ASP A 32 9.25 -28.86 2.14
CA ASP A 32 7.92 -29.09 2.73
C ASP A 32 6.93 -28.05 2.22
N VAL A 33 7.38 -26.78 2.09
CA VAL A 33 6.58 -25.65 1.60
C VAL A 33 7.36 -24.84 0.56
N VAL A 34 6.68 -24.39 -0.48
CA VAL A 34 7.15 -23.37 -1.40
C VAL A 34 6.24 -22.16 -1.26
N TRP A 35 6.81 -21.01 -0.88
CA TRP A 35 6.09 -19.77 -0.69
C TRP A 35 6.40 -18.75 -1.80
N GLY A 36 5.36 -18.35 -2.51
CA GLY A 36 5.39 -17.23 -3.45
C GLY A 36 4.91 -15.93 -2.80
N PRO A 37 5.82 -15.02 -2.42
CA PRO A 37 5.46 -13.87 -1.59
C PRO A 37 4.77 -12.72 -2.35
N ASN A 38 4.57 -12.85 -3.67
CA ASN A 38 4.02 -11.78 -4.49
C ASN A 38 3.24 -12.31 -5.70
N PHE A 39 1.96 -12.66 -5.52
CA PHE A 39 0.99 -13.12 -6.52
C PHE A 39 1.41 -14.34 -7.36
N VAL A 40 2.65 -14.74 -7.30
CA VAL A 40 3.21 -15.82 -8.11
C VAL A 40 3.67 -16.92 -7.20
N SER A 41 3.02 -18.09 -7.33
CA SER A 41 3.50 -19.30 -6.72
C SER A 41 3.93 -20.25 -7.84
N PRO A 42 5.22 -20.61 -7.90
CA PRO A 42 5.69 -21.56 -8.91
C PRO A 42 5.12 -22.95 -8.63
N PRO A 43 4.75 -23.71 -9.68
CA PRO A 43 4.27 -25.07 -9.49
C PRO A 43 5.34 -25.93 -8.83
N THR A 44 4.93 -26.72 -7.83
CA THR A 44 5.81 -27.53 -6.99
C THR A 44 5.11 -28.83 -6.57
N ARG A 45 5.90 -29.81 -6.09
CA ARG A 45 5.39 -30.97 -5.35
C ARG A 45 5.24 -30.71 -3.86
N ALA A 46 5.83 -29.64 -3.35
CA ALA A 46 5.70 -29.21 -1.96
C ALA A 46 4.28 -28.67 -1.67
N ALA A 47 3.92 -28.46 -0.42
CA ALA A 47 2.77 -27.63 -0.09
C ALA A 47 3.01 -26.20 -0.61
N GLU A 48 1.96 -25.59 -1.13
CA GLU A 48 2.07 -24.29 -1.82
C GLU A 48 1.40 -23.19 -1.00
N LEU A 49 2.13 -22.11 -0.74
CA LEU A 49 1.59 -20.88 -0.14
C LEU A 49 1.82 -19.71 -1.09
N MET A 50 0.80 -18.90 -1.31
CA MET A 50 0.90 -17.69 -2.13
C MET A 50 0.44 -16.47 -1.33
N THR A 51 1.14 -15.34 -1.47
CA THR A 51 0.66 -14.07 -0.94
C THR A 51 -0.09 -13.28 -1.99
N VAL A 52 -1.29 -12.82 -1.64
CA VAL A 52 -2.10 -11.88 -2.42
C VAL A 52 -2.15 -10.56 -1.65
N HIS A 53 -1.59 -9.50 -2.23
CA HIS A 53 -1.51 -8.19 -1.59
C HIS A 53 -2.75 -7.33 -1.83
N ASP A 54 -3.36 -7.44 -3.00
CA ASP A 54 -4.58 -6.74 -3.40
C ASP A 54 -5.26 -7.44 -4.59
N LEU A 55 -6.44 -7.01 -4.93
CA LEU A 55 -7.16 -7.46 -6.13
C LEU A 55 -7.45 -6.31 -7.09
N THR A 56 -6.55 -5.31 -7.19
CA THR A 56 -6.69 -4.19 -8.13
C THR A 56 -6.99 -4.67 -9.55
N ALA A 57 -6.29 -5.70 -10.03
CA ALA A 57 -6.50 -6.22 -11.39
C ALA A 57 -7.84 -6.97 -11.60
N VAL A 58 -8.55 -7.28 -10.52
CA VAL A 58 -9.92 -7.85 -10.55
C VAL A 58 -10.96 -6.76 -10.50
N ASN A 59 -10.84 -5.87 -9.51
CA ASN A 59 -11.86 -4.87 -9.18
C ASN A 59 -11.78 -3.61 -10.06
N PHE A 60 -10.55 -3.26 -10.48
CA PHE A 60 -10.25 -2.04 -11.23
C PHE A 60 -9.22 -2.34 -12.33
N PRO A 61 -9.55 -3.19 -13.32
CA PRO A 61 -8.60 -3.58 -14.37
C PRO A 61 -8.07 -2.38 -15.17
N GLU A 62 -8.85 -1.30 -15.28
CA GLU A 62 -8.46 -0.05 -15.93
C GLU A 62 -7.37 0.72 -15.19
N LEU A 63 -7.19 0.48 -13.88
CA LEU A 63 -6.14 1.07 -13.05
C LEU A 63 -4.88 0.19 -12.98
N ALA A 64 -4.95 -1.04 -13.52
CA ALA A 64 -3.87 -2.01 -13.52
C ALA A 64 -2.97 -1.85 -14.76
N ASN A 65 -1.72 -2.27 -14.63
CA ASN A 65 -0.81 -2.37 -15.78
C ASN A 65 -0.87 -3.79 -16.39
N GLU A 66 -0.28 -3.95 -17.59
CA GLU A 66 -0.29 -5.24 -18.32
C GLU A 66 0.27 -6.43 -17.51
N PHE A 67 1.26 -6.18 -16.65
CA PHE A 67 1.86 -7.21 -15.82
C PHE A 67 0.90 -7.68 -14.74
N THR A 68 0.25 -6.75 -14.04
CA THR A 68 -0.68 -7.05 -12.94
C THR A 68 -2.00 -7.65 -13.44
N LEU A 69 -2.43 -7.36 -14.66
CA LEU A 69 -3.61 -7.98 -15.29
C LEU A 69 -3.50 -9.51 -15.43
N ALA A 70 -2.30 -10.06 -15.32
CA ALA A 70 -2.11 -11.51 -15.33
C ALA A 70 -2.36 -12.20 -13.98
N PHE A 71 -2.33 -11.46 -12.87
CA PHE A 71 -2.42 -12.01 -11.51
C PHE A 71 -3.69 -12.81 -11.24
N PRO A 72 -4.90 -12.40 -11.66
CA PRO A 72 -6.11 -13.20 -11.44
C PRO A 72 -6.02 -14.61 -12.04
N GLY A 73 -5.40 -14.75 -13.21
CA GLY A 73 -5.15 -16.06 -13.84
C GLY A 73 -4.17 -16.92 -13.05
N MET A 74 -3.14 -16.31 -12.47
CA MET A 74 -2.15 -16.98 -11.64
C MET A 74 -2.74 -17.45 -10.31
N ILE A 75 -3.57 -16.61 -9.66
CA ILE A 75 -4.29 -16.97 -8.43
C ILE A 75 -5.19 -18.18 -8.68
N ARG A 76 -6.05 -18.14 -9.72
CA ARG A 76 -6.92 -19.27 -10.08
C ARG A 76 -6.14 -20.54 -10.32
N ARG A 77 -4.97 -20.46 -10.95
CA ARG A 77 -4.13 -21.62 -11.24
C ARG A 77 -3.53 -22.22 -9.96
N ALA A 78 -3.01 -21.38 -9.05
CA ALA A 78 -2.47 -21.81 -7.77
C ALA A 78 -3.57 -22.47 -6.90
N LEU A 79 -4.75 -21.87 -6.82
CA LEU A 79 -5.91 -22.44 -6.10
C LEU A 79 -6.32 -23.79 -6.63
N ARG A 80 -6.34 -24.00 -7.98
CA ARG A 80 -6.63 -25.32 -8.58
C ARG A 80 -5.58 -26.39 -8.22
N ARG A 81 -4.33 -26.00 -7.93
CA ARG A 81 -3.30 -26.92 -7.42
C ARG A 81 -3.43 -27.18 -5.92
N GLY A 82 -4.36 -26.52 -5.24
CA GLY A 82 -4.59 -26.65 -3.79
C GLY A 82 -3.69 -25.75 -2.95
N ALA A 83 -3.19 -24.64 -3.52
CA ALA A 83 -2.39 -23.68 -2.78
C ALA A 83 -3.18 -23.03 -1.62
N TRP A 84 -2.49 -22.80 -0.52
CA TRP A 84 -2.91 -21.88 0.53
C TRP A 84 -2.67 -20.44 0.10
N VAL A 85 -3.49 -19.53 0.61
CA VAL A 85 -3.35 -18.10 0.33
C VAL A 85 -3.12 -17.34 1.63
N HIS A 86 -2.05 -16.60 1.70
CA HIS A 86 -1.83 -15.53 2.65
C HIS A 86 -2.33 -14.22 2.06
N THR A 87 -3.11 -13.46 2.81
CA THR A 87 -3.53 -12.10 2.46
C THR A 87 -3.04 -11.12 3.52
N VAL A 88 -2.89 -9.86 3.13
CA VAL A 88 -2.31 -8.82 4.00
C VAL A 88 -3.36 -8.12 4.87
N SER A 89 -4.66 -8.42 4.64
CA SER A 89 -5.81 -7.91 5.40
C SER A 89 -6.97 -8.89 5.35
N GLU A 90 -7.90 -8.77 6.28
CA GLU A 90 -9.17 -9.53 6.24
C GLU A 90 -10.01 -9.09 5.03
N PHE A 91 -9.96 -7.82 4.68
CA PHE A 91 -10.62 -7.30 3.48
C PHE A 91 -10.18 -8.07 2.22
N VAL A 92 -8.87 -8.21 1.98
CA VAL A 92 -8.35 -8.97 0.82
C VAL A 92 -8.66 -10.47 0.94
N ARG A 93 -8.68 -11.02 2.16
CA ARG A 93 -9.07 -12.41 2.41
C ARG A 93 -10.49 -12.65 1.90
N ASP A 94 -11.43 -11.82 2.30
CA ASP A 94 -12.83 -11.96 1.92
C ASP A 94 -13.01 -11.79 0.40
N GLU A 95 -12.31 -10.84 -0.21
CA GLU A 95 -12.30 -10.69 -1.67
C GLU A 95 -11.74 -11.93 -2.40
N VAL A 96 -10.66 -12.54 -1.90
CA VAL A 96 -10.10 -13.78 -2.48
C VAL A 96 -11.12 -14.91 -2.41
N ILE A 97 -11.79 -15.07 -1.27
CA ILE A 97 -12.83 -16.09 -1.09
C ILE A 97 -13.99 -15.85 -2.07
N GLU A 98 -14.49 -14.62 -2.13
CA GLU A 98 -15.64 -14.24 -2.95
C GLU A 98 -15.34 -14.38 -4.46
N HIS A 99 -14.25 -13.76 -4.94
CA HIS A 99 -13.95 -13.69 -6.38
C HIS A 99 -13.45 -15.01 -6.97
N PHE A 100 -12.77 -15.84 -6.18
CA PHE A 100 -12.17 -17.08 -6.68
C PHE A 100 -12.84 -18.34 -6.17
N GLY A 101 -13.81 -18.26 -5.26
CA GLY A 101 -14.41 -19.42 -4.61
C GLY A 101 -13.37 -20.21 -3.82
N ALA A 102 -12.40 -19.52 -3.23
CA ALA A 102 -11.33 -20.17 -2.46
C ALA A 102 -11.89 -20.78 -1.16
N ASP A 103 -11.31 -21.89 -0.73
CA ASP A 103 -11.64 -22.52 0.55
C ASP A 103 -11.29 -21.57 1.70
N PRO A 104 -12.27 -21.11 2.51
CA PRO A 104 -12.03 -20.17 3.61
C PRO A 104 -11.00 -20.66 4.63
N ASP A 105 -10.87 -21.98 4.81
CA ASP A 105 -9.90 -22.58 5.74
C ASP A 105 -8.46 -22.52 5.23
N ARG A 106 -8.27 -22.22 3.94
CA ARG A 106 -6.98 -22.11 3.26
C ARG A 106 -6.60 -20.68 2.88
N VAL A 107 -7.45 -19.69 3.19
CA VAL A 107 -7.14 -18.27 3.00
C VAL A 107 -6.95 -17.63 4.38
N VAL A 108 -5.74 -17.17 4.67
CA VAL A 108 -5.37 -16.67 6.00
C VAL A 108 -4.85 -15.25 5.90
N ALA A 109 -5.46 -14.34 6.63
CA ALA A 109 -4.99 -12.97 6.74
C ALA A 109 -3.91 -12.87 7.83
N VAL A 110 -2.77 -12.30 7.45
CA VAL A 110 -1.72 -11.86 8.38
C VAL A 110 -1.33 -10.45 8.02
N HIS A 111 -1.61 -9.52 8.92
CA HIS A 111 -1.30 -8.11 8.71
C HIS A 111 0.21 -7.89 8.59
N LEU A 112 0.59 -6.91 7.77
CA LEU A 112 1.98 -6.50 7.64
C LEU A 112 2.40 -5.66 8.85
N GLY A 113 3.63 -5.84 9.29
CA GLY A 113 4.26 -4.94 10.24
C GLY A 113 4.67 -3.62 9.58
N VAL A 114 4.87 -2.60 10.38
CA VAL A 114 5.38 -1.31 9.96
C VAL A 114 6.71 -1.04 10.66
N ARG A 115 7.70 -0.58 9.91
CA ARG A 115 8.92 -0.08 10.51
C ARG A 115 8.69 1.35 10.98
N SER A 116 9.01 1.62 12.24
CA SER A 116 9.07 3.00 12.72
C SER A 116 9.97 3.80 11.79
N ALA A 117 9.47 4.92 11.29
CA ALA A 117 10.30 5.81 10.49
C ALA A 117 11.50 6.28 11.36
N PRO A 118 12.72 6.29 10.80
CA PRO A 118 13.84 6.89 11.52
C PRO A 118 13.52 8.36 11.82
N PRO A 119 14.06 8.92 12.92
CA PRO A 119 13.84 10.33 13.24
C PRO A 119 14.20 11.22 12.05
N GLY A 120 13.23 11.95 11.53
CA GLY A 120 13.43 12.91 10.45
C GLY A 120 13.81 14.30 10.97
N ARG A 121 14.37 15.12 10.10
CA ARG A 121 14.67 16.53 10.38
C ARG A 121 13.59 17.41 9.77
N PRO A 122 12.68 18.02 10.56
CA PRO A 122 11.60 18.86 10.05
C PRO A 122 12.07 20.05 9.20
N ASP A 123 13.24 20.66 9.56
CA ASP A 123 13.86 21.73 8.80
C ASP A 123 14.25 21.32 7.37
N ARG A 124 14.76 20.09 7.19
CA ARG A 124 15.03 19.52 5.87
C ARG A 124 13.73 19.26 5.11
N GLY A 125 12.70 18.74 5.79
CA GLY A 125 11.38 18.56 5.19
C GLY A 125 10.79 19.87 4.69
N ALA A 126 10.86 20.92 5.49
CA ALA A 126 10.43 22.28 5.14
C ALA A 126 11.21 22.85 3.94
N ALA A 127 12.53 22.62 3.89
CA ALA A 127 13.35 23.05 2.77
C ALA A 127 12.94 22.33 1.47
N LEU A 128 12.70 21.01 1.50
CA LEU A 128 12.21 20.23 0.36
C LEU A 128 10.82 20.67 -0.08
N ALA A 129 9.93 20.94 0.86
CA ALA A 129 8.57 21.42 0.62
C ALA A 129 8.52 22.87 0.11
N GLY A 130 9.62 23.64 0.27
CA GLY A 130 9.66 25.06 0.01
C GLY A 130 8.86 25.92 1.00
N GLY A 131 8.54 25.39 2.18
CA GLY A 131 7.81 26.06 3.25
C GLY A 131 7.55 25.15 4.46
N ASN A 132 7.21 25.75 5.60
CA ASN A 132 7.08 25.04 6.89
C ASN A 132 5.73 24.35 7.08
N ARG A 133 4.72 24.67 6.27
CA ARG A 133 3.37 24.10 6.39
C ARG A 133 3.02 23.37 5.08
N TYR A 134 2.83 22.09 5.13
CA TYR A 134 2.46 21.33 3.94
C TYR A 134 1.66 20.06 4.26
N VAL A 135 0.77 19.74 3.33
CA VAL A 135 0.14 18.42 3.21
C VAL A 135 1.06 17.53 2.40
N LEU A 136 1.31 16.33 2.88
CA LEU A 136 2.20 15.35 2.23
C LEU A 136 1.41 14.19 1.64
N ALA A 137 1.76 13.77 0.42
CA ALA A 137 1.39 12.48 -0.17
C ALA A 137 2.65 11.75 -0.62
N LEU A 138 2.79 10.48 -0.22
CA LEU A 138 3.92 9.62 -0.57
C LEU A 138 3.48 8.40 -1.35
N GLY A 139 4.23 8.03 -2.38
CA GLY A 139 4.06 6.82 -3.16
C GLY A 139 4.23 7.03 -4.65
N THR A 140 4.40 5.94 -5.39
CA THR A 140 4.45 5.97 -6.86
C THR A 140 3.19 6.63 -7.41
N VAL A 141 3.34 7.49 -8.41
CA VAL A 141 2.24 8.23 -9.04
C VAL A 141 1.47 7.28 -9.96
N GLU A 142 0.50 6.58 -9.38
CA GLU A 142 -0.38 5.62 -10.06
C GLU A 142 -1.82 6.14 -10.08
N PRO A 143 -2.65 5.80 -11.09
CA PRO A 143 -4.06 6.22 -11.13
C PRO A 143 -4.83 5.82 -9.87
N ARG A 144 -4.54 4.65 -9.31
CA ARG A 144 -5.14 4.13 -8.07
C ARG A 144 -4.97 5.05 -6.86
N LYS A 145 -3.91 5.87 -6.84
CA LYS A 145 -3.64 6.83 -5.76
C LYS A 145 -4.48 8.11 -5.83
N ASP A 146 -5.19 8.32 -6.92
CA ASP A 146 -6.09 9.46 -7.18
C ASP A 146 -5.55 10.84 -6.73
N LEU A 147 -4.28 11.09 -7.02
CA LEU A 147 -3.63 12.37 -6.72
C LEU A 147 -4.31 13.58 -7.39
N PRO A 148 -4.98 13.46 -8.57
CA PRO A 148 -5.81 14.53 -9.10
C PRO A 148 -6.92 15.00 -8.16
N THR A 149 -7.57 14.08 -7.43
CA THR A 149 -8.56 14.44 -6.38
C THR A 149 -7.91 15.23 -5.25
N LEU A 150 -6.69 14.86 -4.84
CA LEU A 150 -5.94 15.61 -3.84
C LEU A 150 -5.59 17.03 -4.31
N VAL A 151 -5.23 17.21 -5.58
CA VAL A 151 -4.99 18.54 -6.15
C VAL A 151 -6.26 19.40 -6.05
N ARG A 152 -7.43 18.86 -6.45
CA ARG A 152 -8.71 19.58 -6.32
C ARG A 152 -9.09 19.90 -4.87
N ALA A 153 -8.78 19.00 -3.94
CA ALA A 153 -8.98 19.24 -2.51
C ALA A 153 -8.05 20.35 -2.00
N PHE A 154 -6.80 20.31 -2.43
CA PHE A 154 -5.81 21.34 -2.08
C PHE A 154 -6.20 22.72 -2.61
N ASP A 155 -6.76 22.83 -3.80
CA ASP A 155 -7.24 24.11 -4.34
C ASP A 155 -8.24 24.77 -3.38
N ARG A 156 -9.18 24.01 -2.81
CA ARG A 156 -10.17 24.49 -1.84
C ARG A 156 -9.54 24.87 -0.49
N LEU A 157 -8.59 24.06 -0.05
CA LEU A 157 -7.91 24.25 1.22
C LEU A 157 -6.99 25.49 1.20
N ALA A 158 -6.26 25.65 0.11
CA ALA A 158 -5.25 26.67 -0.05
C ALA A 158 -5.79 28.10 -0.23
N ASP A 159 -7.08 28.26 -0.51
CA ASP A 159 -7.74 29.58 -0.54
C ASP A 159 -7.80 30.22 0.86
N ARG A 160 -7.80 29.40 1.91
CA ARG A 160 -7.90 29.84 3.32
C ARG A 160 -6.54 30.00 3.99
N ASP A 161 -5.52 29.26 3.56
CA ASP A 161 -4.16 29.28 4.09
C ASP A 161 -3.15 29.52 2.96
N ARG A 162 -2.61 30.74 2.89
CA ARG A 162 -1.69 31.14 1.82
C ARG A 162 -0.29 30.55 1.96
N ASP A 163 0.09 30.09 3.15
CA ASP A 163 1.40 29.50 3.42
C ASP A 163 1.43 27.97 3.23
N LEU A 164 0.24 27.36 3.16
CA LEU A 164 0.11 25.92 2.98
C LEU A 164 0.56 25.48 1.59
N ARG A 165 1.27 24.38 1.53
CA ARG A 165 1.75 23.73 0.30
C ARG A 165 1.23 22.30 0.20
N LEU A 166 1.19 21.78 -1.02
CA LEU A 166 1.00 20.37 -1.28
C LEU A 166 2.33 19.78 -1.77
N VAL A 167 2.79 18.72 -1.11
CA VAL A 167 4.01 18.00 -1.49
C VAL A 167 3.63 16.59 -1.94
N VAL A 168 3.98 16.25 -3.16
CA VAL A 168 3.85 14.90 -3.72
C VAL A 168 5.25 14.35 -3.94
N ALA A 169 5.59 13.26 -3.23
CA ALA A 169 6.89 12.60 -3.35
C ALA A 169 6.71 11.11 -3.69
N GLY A 170 7.35 10.69 -4.76
CA GLY A 170 7.31 9.33 -5.29
C GLY A 170 7.72 9.28 -6.75
N ALA A 171 8.12 8.10 -7.22
CA ALA A 171 8.48 7.92 -8.62
C ALA A 171 7.26 8.17 -9.52
N ASP A 172 7.49 8.73 -10.69
CA ASP A 172 6.48 8.81 -11.73
C ASP A 172 6.13 7.40 -12.22
N GLY A 173 4.85 7.07 -12.14
CA GLY A 173 4.23 5.88 -12.71
C GLY A 173 3.25 6.27 -13.82
N TRP A 174 2.36 5.37 -14.18
CA TRP A 174 1.41 5.57 -15.28
C TRP A 174 0.25 6.54 -14.96
N GLY A 175 0.23 7.14 -13.78
CA GLY A 175 -0.64 8.25 -13.39
C GLY A 175 -0.01 9.63 -13.53
N ALA A 176 1.26 9.73 -13.97
CA ALA A 176 2.03 10.97 -13.98
C ALA A 176 1.43 12.05 -14.87
N ASP A 177 0.89 11.68 -16.03
CA ASP A 177 0.27 12.63 -16.97
C ASP A 177 -1.02 13.23 -16.41
N ALA A 178 -1.87 12.39 -15.78
CA ALA A 178 -3.11 12.85 -15.15
C ALA A 178 -2.82 13.81 -13.97
N LEU A 179 -1.82 13.49 -13.14
CA LEU A 179 -1.36 14.39 -12.09
C LEU A 179 -0.79 15.69 -12.69
N GLY A 180 0.03 15.61 -13.74
CA GLY A 180 0.58 16.76 -14.45
C GLY A 180 -0.51 17.70 -14.96
N ALA A 181 -1.53 17.16 -15.60
CA ALA A 181 -2.67 17.92 -16.09
C ALA A 181 -3.46 18.59 -14.95
N ALA A 182 -3.72 17.87 -13.86
CA ALA A 182 -4.41 18.41 -12.69
C ALA A 182 -3.61 19.57 -12.05
N VAL A 183 -2.30 19.42 -11.89
CA VAL A 183 -1.42 20.48 -11.37
C VAL A 183 -1.41 21.70 -12.31
N ALA A 184 -1.30 21.49 -13.62
CA ALA A 184 -1.29 22.58 -14.59
C ALA A 184 -2.59 23.40 -14.60
N ALA A 185 -3.73 22.72 -14.38
CA ALA A 185 -5.06 23.35 -14.29
C ALA A 185 -5.33 24.03 -12.92
N SER A 186 -4.55 23.71 -11.89
CA SER A 186 -4.76 24.25 -10.55
C SER A 186 -4.42 25.74 -10.46
N PRO A 187 -5.29 26.58 -9.88
CA PRO A 187 -4.96 27.96 -9.53
C PRO A 187 -3.83 28.05 -8.50
N GLN A 188 -3.62 26.98 -7.77
CA GLN A 188 -2.61 26.88 -6.69
C GLN A 188 -1.31 26.19 -7.14
N ARG A 189 -1.10 25.98 -8.46
CA ARG A 189 0.05 25.25 -9.04
C ARG A 189 1.41 25.69 -8.51
N ALA A 190 1.59 26.97 -8.19
CA ALA A 190 2.85 27.50 -7.64
C ALA A 190 3.15 26.99 -6.21
N ARG A 191 2.16 26.42 -5.53
CA ARG A 191 2.26 25.87 -4.16
C ARG A 191 2.23 24.33 -4.13
N ILE A 192 2.17 23.69 -5.31
CA ILE A 192 2.22 22.23 -5.45
C ILE A 192 3.63 21.82 -5.84
N VAL A 193 4.30 21.08 -4.97
CA VAL A 193 5.68 20.63 -5.15
C VAL A 193 5.69 19.15 -5.48
N ARG A 194 6.20 18.79 -6.66
CA ARG A 194 6.45 17.40 -7.07
C ARG A 194 7.94 17.12 -6.94
N LEU A 195 8.31 16.23 -6.01
CA LEU A 195 9.72 15.92 -5.72
C LEU A 195 10.26 14.75 -6.55
N GLY A 196 9.35 13.96 -7.18
CA GLY A 196 9.77 12.70 -7.75
C GLY A 196 10.22 11.71 -6.66
N ARG A 197 11.08 10.75 -7.02
CA ARG A 197 11.59 9.75 -6.07
C ARG A 197 12.51 10.42 -5.05
N VAL A 198 12.25 10.17 -3.77
CA VAL A 198 13.06 10.61 -2.64
C VAL A 198 13.74 9.41 -1.98
N ASP A 199 14.88 9.63 -1.33
CA ASP A 199 15.53 8.61 -0.50
C ASP A 199 14.87 8.50 0.90
N ASP A 200 15.29 7.51 1.69
CA ASP A 200 14.71 7.27 3.03
C ASP A 200 14.94 8.43 3.99
N ARG A 201 16.06 9.16 3.85
CA ARG A 201 16.37 10.33 4.68
C ARG A 201 15.43 11.50 4.38
N ASP A 202 15.18 11.77 3.10
CA ASP A 202 14.27 12.81 2.67
C ASP A 202 12.82 12.45 2.98
N ARG A 203 12.46 11.17 2.80
CA ARG A 203 11.15 10.64 3.20
C ARG A 203 10.89 10.84 4.70
N ALA A 204 11.86 10.49 5.57
CA ALA A 204 11.74 10.70 7.00
C ALA A 204 11.63 12.18 7.36
N ALA A 205 12.40 13.05 6.68
CA ALA A 205 12.34 14.50 6.90
C ALA A 205 10.99 15.08 6.47
N LEU A 206 10.45 14.66 5.34
CA LEU A 206 9.13 15.07 4.85
C LEU A 206 8.01 14.64 5.81
N LEU A 207 8.05 13.41 6.33
CA LEU A 207 7.11 12.96 7.34
C LEU A 207 7.22 13.81 8.62
N ALA A 208 8.43 14.02 9.12
CA ALA A 208 8.63 14.75 10.38
C ALA A 208 8.16 16.21 10.34
N GLY A 209 8.10 16.85 9.16
CA GLY A 209 7.68 18.23 9.00
C GLY A 209 6.26 18.42 8.46
N ALA A 210 5.55 17.35 8.11
CA ALA A 210 4.23 17.42 7.50
C ALA A 210 3.16 17.89 8.50
N ALA A 211 2.33 18.86 8.10
CA ALA A 211 1.16 19.28 8.86
C ALA A 211 0.03 18.23 8.81
N ALA A 212 -0.09 17.52 7.69
CA ALA A 212 -1.02 16.41 7.50
C ALA A 212 -0.50 15.47 6.41
N TYR A 213 -0.89 14.20 6.48
CA TYR A 213 -0.66 13.21 5.44
C TYR A 213 -1.99 12.89 4.74
N ALA A 214 -2.01 12.97 3.41
CA ALA A 214 -3.18 12.69 2.58
C ALA A 214 -2.99 11.41 1.76
N PHE A 215 -3.96 10.51 1.82
CA PHE A 215 -3.93 9.24 1.11
C PHE A 215 -5.27 8.96 0.40
N PRO A 216 -5.51 9.60 -0.77
CA PRO A 216 -6.80 9.60 -1.46
C PRO A 216 -7.04 8.38 -2.34
N SER A 217 -6.41 7.25 -2.07
CA SER A 217 -6.46 6.05 -2.92
C SER A 217 -7.89 5.59 -3.21
N ILE A 218 -8.11 5.07 -4.43
CA ILE A 218 -9.39 4.47 -4.85
C ILE A 218 -9.54 3.06 -4.27
N TYR A 219 -8.44 2.35 -4.12
CA TYR A 219 -8.40 0.99 -3.61
C TYR A 219 -7.03 0.66 -3.00
N GLU A 220 -7.01 -0.07 -1.89
CA GLU A 220 -5.79 -0.56 -1.23
C GLU A 220 -6.03 -1.94 -0.61
N GLY A 221 -5.06 -2.82 -0.77
CA GLY A 221 -5.07 -4.12 -0.08
C GLY A 221 -4.59 -4.06 1.36
N PHE A 222 -3.85 -3.00 1.76
CA PHE A 222 -3.42 -2.76 3.13
C PHE A 222 -3.32 -1.26 3.44
N GLY A 223 -2.27 -0.58 2.99
CA GLY A 223 -2.06 0.84 3.27
C GLY A 223 -0.88 1.09 4.21
N LEU A 224 0.29 0.54 3.90
CA LEU A 224 1.52 0.81 4.68
C LEU A 224 1.82 2.32 4.85
N PRO A 225 1.72 3.18 3.79
CA PRO A 225 2.09 4.58 3.93
C PRO A 225 1.28 5.37 4.96
N PRO A 226 -0.06 5.23 5.09
CA PRO A 226 -0.81 5.82 6.19
C PRO A 226 -0.31 5.40 7.57
N ILE A 227 -0.05 4.11 7.78
CA ILE A 227 0.43 3.62 9.07
C ILE A 227 1.84 4.11 9.38
N GLU A 228 2.70 4.21 8.38
CA GLU A 228 4.03 4.82 8.54
C GLU A 228 3.93 6.31 8.92
N ALA A 229 2.98 7.06 8.34
CA ALA A 229 2.72 8.44 8.71
C ALA A 229 2.21 8.54 10.17
N MET A 230 1.27 7.68 10.57
CA MET A 230 0.79 7.57 11.95
C MET A 230 1.93 7.25 12.93
N SER A 231 2.79 6.29 12.58
CA SER A 231 3.97 5.92 13.38
C SER A 231 4.95 7.10 13.54
N ALA A 232 5.05 7.96 12.52
CA ALA A 232 5.85 9.18 12.55
C ALA A 232 5.16 10.34 13.32
N GLY A 233 3.94 10.14 13.83
CA GLY A 233 3.17 11.17 14.53
C GLY A 233 2.54 12.22 13.61
N VAL A 234 2.31 11.88 12.34
CA VAL A 234 1.64 12.75 11.38
C VAL A 234 0.15 12.40 11.35
N PRO A 235 -0.75 13.38 11.48
CA PRO A 235 -2.18 13.14 11.38
C PRO A 235 -2.55 12.78 9.93
N VAL A 236 -3.43 11.78 9.77
CA VAL A 236 -3.74 11.16 8.48
C VAL A 236 -5.18 11.42 8.06
N VAL A 237 -5.36 11.82 6.80
CA VAL A 237 -6.64 11.71 6.09
C VAL A 237 -6.49 10.66 5.00
N ALA A 238 -7.37 9.68 5.00
CA ALA A 238 -7.41 8.63 3.98
C ALA A 238 -8.83 8.40 3.46
N THR A 239 -8.96 7.72 2.34
CA THR A 239 -10.28 7.33 1.81
C THR A 239 -10.80 6.06 2.48
N ARG A 240 -12.12 5.84 2.44
CA ARG A 240 -12.76 4.56 2.83
C ARG A 240 -12.62 3.53 1.72
N ALA A 241 -11.39 3.25 1.29
CA ALA A 241 -11.07 2.43 0.13
C ALA A 241 -10.43 1.10 0.54
N GLY A 242 -10.98 -0.01 0.08
CA GLY A 242 -10.39 -1.32 0.32
C GLY A 242 -10.17 -1.61 1.80
N ALA A 243 -8.97 -2.04 2.15
CA ALA A 243 -8.58 -2.34 3.52
C ALA A 243 -8.31 -1.11 4.41
N LEU A 244 -8.37 0.13 3.89
CA LEU A 244 -8.03 1.32 4.68
C LEU A 244 -8.91 1.49 5.94
N PRO A 245 -10.23 1.23 5.91
CA PRO A 245 -11.05 1.26 7.14
C PRO A 245 -10.60 0.25 8.20
N GLU A 246 -10.21 -0.96 7.80
CA GLU A 246 -9.68 -2.00 8.67
C GLU A 246 -8.34 -1.58 9.27
N VAL A 247 -7.44 -1.13 8.41
CA VAL A 247 -6.03 -0.90 8.75
C VAL A 247 -5.82 0.42 9.50
N CYS A 248 -6.51 1.48 9.10
CA CYS A 248 -6.38 2.79 9.75
C CYS A 248 -7.25 2.93 11.02
N GLY A 249 -8.34 2.16 11.12
CA GLY A 249 -9.24 2.23 12.26
C GLY A 249 -9.68 3.65 12.58
N ASP A 250 -9.56 4.05 13.85
CA ASP A 250 -9.82 5.40 14.34
C ASP A 250 -8.61 6.34 14.28
N GLY A 251 -7.46 5.87 13.77
CA GLY A 251 -6.21 6.61 13.64
C GLY A 251 -6.14 7.56 12.45
N ALA A 252 -7.15 7.57 11.56
CA ALA A 252 -7.26 8.49 10.44
C ALA A 252 -8.66 9.08 10.33
N ASP A 253 -8.75 10.30 9.79
CA ASP A 253 -10.00 10.84 9.26
C ASP A 253 -10.30 10.15 7.92
N LEU A 254 -11.34 9.32 7.87
CA LEU A 254 -11.72 8.56 6.67
C LEU A 254 -12.82 9.28 5.90
N VAL A 255 -12.56 9.56 4.60
CA VAL A 255 -13.48 10.28 3.69
C VAL A 255 -13.93 9.38 2.53
N PRO A 256 -15.03 9.71 1.82
CA PRO A 256 -15.43 8.97 0.63
C PRO A 256 -14.37 9.04 -0.49
N VAL A 257 -14.29 7.97 -1.29
CA VAL A 257 -13.40 7.90 -2.47
C VAL A 257 -13.82 8.95 -3.50
N GLY A 258 -12.86 9.68 -4.07
CA GLY A 258 -13.07 10.66 -5.12
C GLY A 258 -13.71 11.99 -4.67
N ASP A 259 -14.05 12.12 -3.38
CA ASP A 259 -14.69 13.30 -2.81
C ASP A 259 -13.64 14.35 -2.38
N ALA A 260 -13.33 15.25 -3.31
CA ALA A 260 -12.37 16.32 -3.06
C ALA A 260 -12.86 17.34 -2.00
N GLU A 261 -14.18 17.51 -1.82
CA GLU A 261 -14.73 18.42 -0.83
C GLU A 261 -14.59 17.86 0.59
N ALA A 262 -14.98 16.59 0.78
CA ALA A 262 -14.78 15.90 2.05
C ALA A 262 -13.30 15.80 2.44
N LEU A 263 -12.42 15.53 1.46
CA LEU A 263 -10.96 15.50 1.66
C LEU A 263 -10.43 16.88 2.08
N ALA A 264 -10.87 17.95 1.43
CA ALA A 264 -10.49 19.31 1.79
C ALA A 264 -10.99 19.68 3.20
N ALA A 265 -12.23 19.33 3.55
CA ALA A 265 -12.81 19.59 4.85
C ALA A 265 -12.07 18.87 5.98
N ALA A 266 -11.70 17.59 5.78
CA ALA A 266 -10.92 16.83 6.75
C ALA A 266 -9.50 17.40 6.93
N LEU A 267 -8.81 17.74 5.85
CA LEU A 267 -7.50 18.38 5.89
C LEU A 267 -7.57 19.75 6.58
N HIS A 268 -8.59 20.54 6.29
CA HIS A 268 -8.82 21.84 6.95
C HIS A 268 -8.95 21.70 8.46
N ARG A 269 -9.76 20.73 8.93
CA ARG A 269 -9.94 20.47 10.36
C ARG A 269 -8.62 20.14 11.05
N ILE A 270 -7.77 19.31 10.42
CA ILE A 270 -6.44 18.96 10.94
C ILE A 270 -5.53 20.19 11.02
N VAL A 271 -5.57 21.07 10.00
CA VAL A 271 -4.66 22.21 9.89
C VAL A 271 -5.05 23.34 10.86
N ASP A 272 -6.36 23.52 11.12
CA ASP A 272 -6.89 24.66 11.86
C ASP A 272 -7.33 24.32 13.31
N ASP A 273 -7.57 23.05 13.64
CA ASP A 273 -7.98 22.59 14.97
C ASP A 273 -6.85 21.80 15.64
N ASP A 274 -6.11 22.47 16.51
CA ASP A 274 -5.01 21.87 17.27
C ASP A 274 -5.47 20.72 18.18
N GLY A 275 -6.69 20.81 18.72
CA GLY A 275 -7.26 19.76 19.58
C GLY A 275 -7.54 18.49 18.78
N HIS A 276 -8.25 18.65 17.65
CA HIS A 276 -8.52 17.53 16.74
C HIS A 276 -7.23 16.89 16.20
N ARG A 277 -6.27 17.74 15.77
CA ARG A 277 -4.97 17.27 15.29
C ARG A 277 -4.24 16.45 16.34
N SER A 278 -4.15 16.94 17.56
CA SER A 278 -3.45 16.24 18.65
C SER A 278 -4.10 14.91 19.00
N ASP A 279 -5.42 14.88 19.08
CA ASP A 279 -6.18 13.65 19.34
C ASP A 279 -6.01 12.62 18.20
N LEU A 280 -6.04 13.06 16.94
CA LEU A 280 -5.83 12.19 15.78
C LEU A 280 -4.41 11.60 15.76
N VAL A 281 -3.38 12.39 16.11
CA VAL A 281 -1.99 11.92 16.23
C VAL A 281 -1.88 10.84 17.30
N GLU A 282 -2.47 11.02 18.48
CA GLU A 282 -2.39 10.03 19.55
C GLU A 282 -3.15 8.74 19.21
N ARG A 283 -4.30 8.84 18.54
CA ARG A 283 -5.02 7.66 18.00
C ARG A 283 -4.20 6.97 16.94
N GLY A 284 -3.62 7.72 15.99
CA GLY A 284 -2.77 7.18 14.94
C GLY A 284 -1.56 6.40 15.48
N LYS A 285 -0.86 6.93 16.48
CA LYS A 285 0.25 6.22 17.14
C LYS A 285 -0.19 4.90 17.78
N ARG A 286 -1.36 4.88 18.45
CA ARG A 286 -1.90 3.64 19.04
C ARG A 286 -2.22 2.60 17.98
N VAL A 287 -2.84 3.02 16.86
CA VAL A 287 -3.12 2.13 15.73
C VAL A 287 -1.83 1.60 15.13
N ALA A 288 -0.86 2.46 14.83
CA ALA A 288 0.41 2.05 14.24
C ALA A 288 1.20 1.07 15.13
N ALA A 289 1.13 1.23 16.46
CA ALA A 289 1.80 0.34 17.41
C ALA A 289 1.28 -1.11 17.39
N ALA A 290 0.09 -1.35 16.83
CA ALA A 290 -0.46 -2.70 16.69
C ALA A 290 0.14 -3.46 15.49
N TYR A 291 0.85 -2.79 14.60
CA TYR A 291 1.45 -3.37 13.39
C TYR A 291 2.95 -3.59 13.58
N ASP A 292 3.30 -4.71 14.19
CA ASP A 292 4.68 -5.09 14.50
C ASP A 292 5.18 -6.20 13.57
N TRP A 293 6.43 -6.05 13.06
CA TRP A 293 7.05 -7.04 12.18
C TRP A 293 7.38 -8.35 12.88
N ASP A 294 7.69 -8.35 14.19
CA ASP A 294 7.96 -9.59 14.91
C ASP A 294 6.68 -10.40 15.04
N VAL A 295 5.55 -9.74 15.35
CA VAL A 295 4.22 -10.37 15.36
C VAL A 295 3.83 -10.91 13.97
N THR A 296 4.10 -10.15 12.91
CA THR A 296 3.87 -10.59 11.53
C THR A 296 4.72 -11.82 11.20
N ALA A 297 6.00 -11.81 11.56
CA ALA A 297 6.92 -12.90 11.30
C ALA A 297 6.50 -14.19 12.03
N ASP A 298 6.12 -14.09 13.31
CA ASP A 298 5.64 -15.23 14.08
C ASP A 298 4.37 -15.86 13.48
N ARG A 299 3.39 -15.03 13.12
CA ARG A 299 2.15 -15.51 12.47
C ARG A 299 2.41 -16.14 11.11
N LEU A 300 3.33 -15.60 10.32
CA LEU A 300 3.73 -16.19 9.04
C LEU A 300 4.48 -17.50 9.24
N ALA A 301 5.33 -17.60 10.26
CA ALA A 301 6.01 -18.85 10.61
C ALA A 301 5.00 -19.95 11.01
N ASP A 302 4.02 -19.62 11.85
CA ASP A 302 2.93 -20.54 12.24
C ASP A 302 2.12 -20.99 11.00
N LEU A 303 1.81 -20.05 10.11
CA LEU A 303 1.13 -20.37 8.86
C LEU A 303 1.95 -21.34 7.99
N LEU A 304 3.26 -21.11 7.85
CA LEU A 304 4.15 -22.00 7.09
C LEU A 304 4.18 -23.41 7.70
N VAL A 305 4.23 -23.53 9.03
CA VAL A 305 4.16 -24.82 9.74
C VAL A 305 2.81 -25.51 9.49
N ARG A 306 1.71 -24.77 9.59
CA ARG A 306 0.36 -25.28 9.29
C ARG A 306 0.26 -25.81 7.85
N VAL A 307 0.77 -25.04 6.88
CA VAL A 307 0.77 -25.42 5.46
C VAL A 307 1.61 -26.69 5.23
N ALA A 308 2.79 -26.79 5.85
CA ALA A 308 3.65 -27.96 5.77
C ALA A 308 2.93 -29.24 6.27
N GLY A 309 2.19 -29.12 7.37
CA GLY A 309 1.44 -30.24 8.00
C GLY A 309 0.27 -30.77 7.17
N THR A 310 -0.15 -30.11 6.09
CA THR A 310 -1.29 -30.56 5.25
C THR A 310 -0.92 -31.67 4.26
N ARG A 311 0.33 -32.11 4.24
CA ARG A 311 0.84 -33.23 3.41
C ARG A 311 1.26 -34.41 4.28
N GLY A 312 0.42 -34.77 5.27
CA GLY A 312 0.53 -36.03 5.98
C GLY A 312 -0.23 -37.16 5.28
#